data_a92c9dff7dbc002a9f59742399fc168e
#
_entry.id   a92c9dff7dbc002a9f59742399fc168e
#
_cell.length_a   1.000
_cell.length_b   1.000
_cell.length_c   1.000
_cell.angle_alpha   90.00
_cell.angle_beta   90.00
_cell.angle_gamma   90.00
#
_symmetry.space_group_name_H-M   'P 1'
#
loop_
_entity.id
_entity.type
_entity.pdbx_description
1 polymer ?
#
loop_
_entity_poly.entity_id
_entity_poly.type
_entity_poly.pdbx_seq_one_letter_code
_entity_poly.pdbx_strand_id
1 'polypeptide(L)'
;MGNKKRENTPIDPKVVSQKIKASSIHDMGKAGIRELVKLVYEIEGETGDKYIRMEMGVPGLPAPEVGIQAQIDALRKGVASKYSMIDGLPELKEEASRFAKLFLDIDISPDSCLPTVGSMQGG
;
A
#
# COMPACT_ATOMS: atom_id res chain seq x y z
N MET A 1 -37.84 12.21 -1.19
CA MET A 1 -37.53 10.94 -0.48
C MET A 1 -36.90 11.30 0.86
N GLY A 2 -37.64 11.09 1.97
CA GLY A 2 -37.24 11.52 3.29
C GLY A 2 -36.04 10.76 3.81
N ASN A 3 -35.08 11.50 4.29
CA ASN A 3 -33.87 11.03 4.93
C ASN A 3 -34.25 10.36 6.27
N LYS A 4 -34.50 9.04 6.29
CA LYS A 4 -34.64 8.28 7.53
C LYS A 4 -33.31 8.42 8.27
N LYS A 5 -33.28 9.19 9.37
CA LYS A 5 -32.20 9.18 10.35
C LYS A 5 -31.88 7.71 10.69
N ARG A 6 -30.68 7.27 10.36
CA ARG A 6 -30.13 6.01 10.87
C ARG A 6 -29.77 6.25 12.34
N GLU A 7 -30.70 5.88 13.24
CA GLU A 7 -30.57 6.18 14.68
C GLU A 7 -29.53 5.34 15.43
N ASN A 8 -28.82 4.43 14.75
CA ASN A 8 -27.85 3.49 15.39
C ASN A 8 -26.52 3.35 14.64
N THR A 9 -25.95 4.45 14.21
CA THR A 9 -24.56 4.42 13.69
C THR A 9 -23.67 5.25 14.60
N PRO A 10 -22.45 4.77 14.96
CA PRO A 10 -21.49 5.55 15.72
C PRO A 10 -20.94 6.75 14.92
N ILE A 11 -21.25 6.82 13.64
CA ILE A 11 -20.80 7.89 12.75
C ILE A 11 -21.64 9.14 12.97
N ASP A 12 -21.01 10.25 13.39
CA ASP A 12 -21.66 11.56 13.47
C ASP A 12 -21.83 12.17 12.06
N PRO A 13 -23.06 12.23 11.52
CA PRO A 13 -23.30 12.73 10.18
C PRO A 13 -22.99 14.23 10.03
N LYS A 14 -22.94 15.00 11.12
CA LYS A 14 -22.58 16.42 11.07
C LYS A 14 -21.09 16.58 10.82
N VAL A 15 -20.25 15.84 11.57
CA VAL A 15 -18.80 15.83 11.38
C VAL A 15 -18.46 15.36 9.97
N VAL A 16 -19.04 14.26 9.51
CA VAL A 16 -18.85 13.75 8.14
C VAL A 16 -19.19 14.81 7.10
N SER A 17 -20.37 15.44 7.21
CA SER A 17 -20.81 16.48 6.27
C SER A 17 -19.89 17.70 6.27
N GLN A 18 -19.39 18.12 7.43
CA GLN A 18 -18.45 19.23 7.55
C GLN A 18 -17.10 18.89 6.89
N LYS A 19 -16.56 17.69 7.15
CA LYS A 19 -15.28 17.27 6.57
C LYS A 19 -15.37 17.10 5.05
N ILE A 20 -16.47 16.55 4.54
CA ILE A 20 -16.71 16.47 3.08
C ILE A 20 -16.75 17.88 2.47
N LYS A 21 -17.48 18.82 3.06
CA LYS A 21 -17.54 20.20 2.55
C LYS A 21 -16.21 20.93 2.61
N ALA A 22 -15.38 20.64 3.60
CA ALA A 22 -14.05 21.22 3.75
C ALA A 22 -13.00 20.55 2.85
N SER A 23 -13.28 19.36 2.35
CA SER A 23 -12.38 18.63 1.45
C SER A 23 -12.47 19.18 0.02
N SER A 24 -11.49 18.83 -0.81
CA SER A 24 -11.49 19.09 -2.26
C SER A 24 -12.36 18.13 -3.07
N ILE A 25 -13.07 17.21 -2.40
CA ILE A 25 -13.86 16.17 -3.05
C ILE A 25 -15.21 16.78 -3.47
N HIS A 26 -15.38 17.01 -4.78
CA HIS A 26 -16.63 17.54 -5.34
C HIS A 26 -17.64 16.44 -5.65
N ASP A 27 -17.18 15.22 -5.93
CA ASP A 27 -18.02 14.05 -6.21
C ASP A 27 -17.41 12.82 -5.53
N MET A 28 -18.08 12.33 -4.49
CA MET A 28 -17.64 11.16 -3.72
C MET A 28 -17.50 9.90 -4.57
N GLY A 29 -18.28 9.77 -5.64
CA GLY A 29 -18.21 8.64 -6.57
C GLY A 29 -16.96 8.65 -7.45
N LYS A 30 -16.29 9.78 -7.54
CA LYS A 30 -15.07 9.98 -8.35
C LYS A 30 -13.84 10.28 -7.50
N ALA A 31 -13.98 10.30 -6.18
CA ALA A 31 -12.89 10.57 -5.26
C ALA A 31 -11.79 9.52 -5.38
N GLY A 32 -10.55 9.97 -5.43
CA GLY A 32 -9.38 9.10 -5.43
C GLY A 32 -9.20 8.42 -4.06
N ILE A 33 -8.59 7.24 -4.05
CA ILE A 33 -8.33 6.49 -2.81
C ILE A 33 -7.60 7.35 -1.77
N ARG A 34 -6.61 8.14 -2.19
CA ARG A 34 -5.84 9.01 -1.28
C ARG A 34 -6.69 10.10 -0.64
N GLU A 35 -7.65 10.66 -1.38
CA GLU A 35 -8.59 11.67 -0.88
C GLU A 35 -9.53 11.06 0.15
N LEU A 36 -10.04 9.85 -0.12
CA LEU A 36 -10.89 9.10 0.81
C LEU A 36 -10.13 8.73 2.09
N VAL A 37 -8.90 8.24 1.96
CA VAL A 37 -8.02 7.94 3.11
C VAL A 37 -7.84 9.17 3.98
N LYS A 38 -7.51 10.33 3.39
CA LYS A 38 -7.32 11.59 4.11
C LYS A 38 -8.60 12.00 4.82
N LEU A 39 -9.74 11.98 4.12
CA LEU A 39 -11.04 12.33 4.68
C LEU A 39 -11.39 11.49 5.90
N VAL A 40 -11.18 10.16 5.82
CA VAL A 40 -11.48 9.26 6.95
C VAL A 40 -10.55 9.54 8.13
N TYR A 41 -9.26 9.78 7.91
CA TYR A 41 -8.34 10.18 9.00
C TYR A 41 -8.78 11.49 9.70
N GLU A 42 -9.27 12.46 8.93
CA GLU A 42 -9.77 13.72 9.50
C GLU A 42 -11.04 13.52 10.34
N ILE A 43 -11.93 12.61 9.90
CA ILE A 43 -13.14 12.26 10.65
C ILE A 43 -12.75 11.49 11.93
N GLU A 44 -11.90 10.48 11.85
CA GLU A 44 -11.40 9.72 13.00
C GLU A 44 -10.70 10.63 14.03
N GLY A 45 -9.93 11.62 13.56
CA GLY A 45 -9.25 12.59 14.42
C GLY A 45 -10.21 13.50 15.17
N GLU A 46 -11.35 13.87 14.57
CA GLU A 46 -12.36 14.73 15.17
C GLU A 46 -13.26 13.96 16.15
N THR A 47 -13.67 12.73 15.77
CA THR A 47 -14.65 11.94 16.55
C THR A 47 -14.00 11.06 17.61
N GLY A 48 -12.75 10.67 17.42
CA GLY A 48 -12.08 9.63 18.20
C GLY A 48 -12.50 8.20 17.83
N ASP A 49 -13.51 8.04 16.99
CA ASP A 49 -13.99 6.74 16.52
C ASP A 49 -13.03 6.15 15.47
N LYS A 50 -12.85 4.84 15.47
CA LYS A 50 -12.05 4.13 14.47
C LYS A 50 -12.93 3.40 13.48
N TYR A 51 -12.57 3.49 12.22
CA TYR A 51 -13.29 2.88 11.12
C TYR A 51 -12.61 1.61 10.66
N ILE A 52 -13.40 0.62 10.23
CA ILE A 52 -12.88 -0.52 9.49
C ILE A 52 -12.54 -0.02 8.09
N ARG A 53 -11.24 0.00 7.78
CA ARG A 53 -10.71 0.57 6.53
C ARG A 53 -10.89 -0.43 5.38
N MET A 54 -11.70 -0.06 4.40
CA MET A 54 -12.01 -0.91 3.24
C MET A 54 -11.77 -0.18 1.90
N GLU A 55 -11.33 1.06 1.95
CA GLU A 55 -11.09 1.88 0.77
C GLU A 55 -9.79 1.53 0.04
N MET A 56 -8.91 0.77 0.69
CA MET A 56 -7.66 0.31 0.10
C MET A 56 -7.40 -1.14 0.46
N GLY A 57 -7.12 -1.96 -0.56
CA GLY A 57 -6.70 -3.33 -0.35
C GLY A 57 -5.31 -3.39 0.29
N VAL A 58 -5.20 -4.05 1.44
CA VAL A 58 -3.92 -4.28 2.11
C VAL A 58 -3.73 -5.79 2.24
N PRO A 59 -2.54 -6.33 1.89
CA PRO A 59 -2.29 -7.78 1.99
C PRO A 59 -2.56 -8.36 3.37
N GLY A 60 -2.24 -7.63 4.43
CA GLY A 60 -2.59 -7.95 5.82
C GLY A 60 -1.85 -9.14 6.45
N LEU A 61 -1.11 -9.91 5.67
CA LEU A 61 -0.28 -10.99 6.19
C LEU A 61 1.09 -10.44 6.61
N PRO A 62 1.65 -10.91 7.74
CA PRO A 62 3.00 -10.56 8.13
C PRO A 62 4.01 -11.08 7.11
N ALA A 63 5.12 -10.36 6.92
CA ALA A 63 6.22 -10.84 6.11
C ALA A 63 6.82 -12.12 6.71
N PRO A 64 7.30 -13.08 5.90
CA PRO A 64 7.96 -14.27 6.40
C PRO A 64 9.19 -13.91 7.25
N GLU A 65 9.36 -14.56 8.40
CA GLU A 65 10.45 -14.27 9.34
C GLU A 65 11.83 -14.43 8.71
N VAL A 66 12.00 -15.41 7.83
CA VAL A 66 13.25 -15.61 7.08
C VAL A 66 13.64 -14.38 6.25
N GLY A 67 12.66 -13.70 5.65
CA GLY A 67 12.89 -12.48 4.88
C GLY A 67 13.24 -11.30 5.77
N ILE A 68 12.54 -11.15 6.91
CA ILE A 68 12.82 -10.11 7.92
C ILE A 68 14.25 -10.25 8.43
N GLN A 69 14.65 -11.47 8.83
CA GLN A 69 16.00 -11.73 9.36
C GLN A 69 17.08 -11.47 8.32
N ALA A 70 16.87 -11.89 7.07
CA ALA A 70 17.80 -11.63 5.96
C ALA A 70 17.99 -10.12 5.71
N GLN A 71 16.92 -9.33 5.80
CA GLN A 71 16.99 -7.87 5.67
C GLN A 71 17.79 -7.23 6.83
N ILE A 72 17.55 -7.66 8.06
CA ILE A 72 18.30 -7.19 9.24
C ILE A 72 19.79 -7.49 9.07
N ASP A 73 20.14 -8.69 8.64
CA ASP A 73 21.53 -9.11 8.47
C ASP A 73 22.21 -8.34 7.33
N ALA A 74 21.51 -8.07 6.24
CA ALA A 74 22.02 -7.26 5.14
C ALA A 74 22.32 -5.81 5.60
N LEU A 75 21.42 -5.20 6.38
CA LEU A 75 21.61 -3.87 6.96
C LEU A 75 22.83 -3.83 7.90
N ARG A 76 22.98 -4.83 8.75
CA ARG A 76 24.15 -4.96 9.65
C ARG A 76 25.47 -5.12 8.89
N LYS A 77 25.45 -5.73 7.72
CA LYS A 77 26.60 -5.82 6.80
C LYS A 77 26.88 -4.53 6.02
N GLY A 78 26.09 -3.47 6.25
CA GLY A 78 26.32 -2.14 5.68
C GLY A 78 25.83 -2.00 4.24
N VAL A 79 24.85 -2.81 3.79
CA VAL A 79 24.31 -2.72 2.43
C VAL A 79 23.74 -1.33 2.13
N ALA A 80 23.16 -0.66 3.13
CA ALA A 80 22.54 0.67 2.98
C ALA A 80 23.56 1.80 2.79
N SER A 81 24.86 1.56 3.00
CA SER A 81 25.94 2.56 2.80
C SER A 81 26.62 2.44 1.44
N LYS A 82 26.11 1.62 0.54
CA LYS A 82 26.69 1.38 -0.80
C LYS A 82 25.65 1.69 -1.87
N TYR A 83 26.13 2.20 -3.01
CA TYR A 83 25.27 2.27 -4.20
C TYR A 83 25.06 0.86 -4.77
N SER A 84 23.81 0.56 -5.11
CA SER A 84 23.50 -0.63 -5.90
C SER A 84 23.89 -0.45 -7.37
N MET A 85 23.95 -1.54 -8.12
CA MET A 85 24.06 -1.47 -9.57
C MET A 85 22.77 -0.86 -10.16
N ILE A 86 22.91 -0.16 -11.28
CA ILE A 86 21.78 0.57 -11.92
C ILE A 86 20.69 -0.40 -12.36
N ASP A 87 21.08 -1.57 -12.85
CA ASP A 87 20.18 -2.63 -13.35
C ASP A 87 19.80 -3.66 -12.29
N GLY A 88 20.15 -3.39 -11.02
CA GLY A 88 19.86 -4.25 -9.88
C GLY A 88 20.99 -5.20 -9.49
N LEU A 89 20.84 -5.85 -8.35
CA LEU A 89 21.80 -6.84 -7.85
C LEU A 89 21.67 -8.14 -8.65
N PRO A 90 22.78 -8.76 -9.10
CA PRO A 90 22.73 -10.03 -9.82
C PRO A 90 21.97 -11.12 -9.06
N GLU A 91 22.21 -11.24 -7.77
CA GLU A 91 21.57 -12.25 -6.92
C GLU A 91 20.03 -12.06 -6.88
N LEU A 92 19.55 -10.81 -6.89
CA LEU A 92 18.11 -10.53 -6.93
C LEU A 92 17.52 -10.91 -8.30
N LYS A 93 18.24 -10.67 -9.39
CA LYS A 93 17.83 -11.02 -10.75
C LYS A 93 17.78 -12.54 -10.94
N GLU A 94 18.77 -13.28 -10.41
CA GLU A 94 18.79 -14.73 -10.38
C GLU A 94 17.59 -15.31 -9.62
N GLU A 95 17.29 -14.77 -8.44
CA GLU A 95 16.13 -15.21 -7.65
C GLU A 95 14.80 -14.83 -8.30
N ALA A 96 14.70 -13.69 -9.01
CA ALA A 96 13.51 -13.34 -9.78
C ALA A 96 13.28 -14.33 -10.93
N SER A 97 14.33 -14.69 -11.66
CA SER A 97 14.28 -15.73 -12.70
C SER A 97 13.85 -17.08 -12.12
N ARG A 98 14.46 -17.50 -11.00
CA ARG A 98 14.10 -18.73 -10.30
C ARG A 98 12.65 -18.72 -9.83
N PHE A 99 12.15 -17.59 -9.29
CA PHE A 99 10.76 -17.45 -8.90
C PHE A 99 9.81 -17.59 -10.10
N ALA A 100 10.12 -16.92 -11.21
CA ALA A 100 9.31 -17.03 -12.44
C ALA A 100 9.22 -18.47 -12.93
N LYS A 101 10.32 -19.21 -12.89
CA LYS A 101 10.33 -20.64 -13.27
C LYS A 101 9.50 -21.50 -12.33
N LEU A 102 9.70 -21.36 -11.02
CA LEU A 102 9.08 -22.26 -10.03
C LEU A 102 7.57 -22.02 -9.86
N PHE A 103 7.11 -20.77 -9.91
CA PHE A 103 5.72 -20.43 -9.58
C PHE A 103 4.88 -20.12 -10.80
N LEU A 104 5.48 -19.70 -11.91
CA LEU A 104 4.76 -19.29 -13.11
C LEU A 104 5.06 -20.19 -14.31
N ASP A 105 6.06 -21.11 -14.19
CA ASP A 105 6.60 -21.93 -15.27
C ASP A 105 7.08 -21.12 -16.48
N ILE A 106 7.66 -19.96 -16.20
CA ILE A 106 8.21 -19.05 -17.22
C ILE A 106 9.74 -19.11 -17.16
N ASP A 107 10.37 -19.44 -18.29
CA ASP A 107 11.81 -19.40 -18.44
C ASP A 107 12.24 -18.01 -18.91
N ILE A 108 12.89 -17.24 -18.04
CA ILE A 108 13.50 -15.95 -18.35
C ILE A 108 14.96 -15.92 -17.89
N SER A 109 15.81 -15.25 -18.66
CA SER A 109 17.18 -15.00 -18.21
C SER A 109 17.20 -13.99 -17.06
N PRO A 110 18.09 -14.16 -16.05
CA PRO A 110 18.35 -13.12 -15.06
C PRO A 110 18.66 -11.76 -15.67
N ASP A 111 19.35 -11.71 -16.80
CA ASP A 111 19.67 -10.47 -17.52
C ASP A 111 18.45 -9.73 -18.06
N SER A 112 17.33 -10.44 -18.24
CA SER A 112 16.06 -9.86 -18.65
C SER A 112 15.22 -9.36 -17.47
N CYS A 113 15.70 -9.53 -16.25
CA CYS A 113 15.04 -9.06 -15.03
C CYS A 113 15.56 -7.66 -14.66
N LEU A 114 14.64 -6.70 -14.50
CA LEU A 114 14.94 -5.36 -14.03
C LEU A 114 14.18 -5.08 -12.73
N PRO A 115 14.85 -5.06 -11.57
CA PRO A 115 14.23 -4.67 -10.32
C PRO A 115 13.76 -3.20 -10.32
N THR A 116 12.56 -2.96 -9.85
CA THR A 116 11.97 -1.62 -9.73
C THR A 116 11.51 -1.33 -8.30
N VAL A 117 11.42 -0.05 -7.95
CA VAL A 117 10.89 0.38 -6.64
C VAL A 117 9.36 0.45 -6.73
N GLY A 118 8.73 -0.71 -6.52
CA GLY A 118 7.28 -0.86 -6.66
C GLY A 118 6.81 -0.97 -8.10
N SER A 119 5.58 -1.47 -8.28
CA SER A 119 4.97 -1.70 -9.60
C SER A 119 4.74 -0.43 -10.41
N MET A 120 4.60 0.73 -9.74
CA MET A 120 4.41 2.02 -10.42
C MET A 120 5.64 2.46 -11.22
N GLN A 121 6.84 2.00 -10.84
CA GLN A 121 8.06 2.27 -11.62
C GLN A 121 8.22 1.27 -12.76
N GLY A 122 7.59 0.11 -12.64
CA GLY A 122 7.70 -0.97 -13.63
C GLY A 122 6.71 -0.86 -14.79
N GLY A 123 5.76 0.10 -14.74
CA GLY A 123 4.72 0.29 -15.76
C GLY A 123 5.05 1.30 -16.84
#